data_7da6646f37eefcfdc8e9e3f886f1562b
#
_entry.id   7da6646f37eefcfdc8e9e3f886f1562b
#
_cell.length_a   1.000
_cell.length_b   1.000
_cell.length_c   1.000
_cell.angle_alpha   90.00
_cell.angle_beta   90.00
_cell.angle_gamma   90.00
#
_symmetry.space_group_name_H-M   'P 1'
#
loop_
_entity.id
_entity.type
_entity.pdbx_description
1 polymer ?
#
loop_
_entity_poly.entity_id
_entity_poly.type
_entity_poly.pdbx_seq_one_letter_code
_entity_poly.pdbx_strand_id
1 'polypeptide(L)'
;MSDRAILESARTFASKLRQSEPVAALWQARAQLEADSQARQLLARLSERQRALALKQRDGGITRPEIDDLRRLQQQVETHPIIGAYIRTLQQAQLFLPAVNAEISEL
;
A
#
# COMPACT_ATOMS: atom_id res chain seq x y z
N MET A 1 27.63 -28.19 7.98
CA MET A 1 26.81 -27.32 7.11
C MET A 1 27.34 -25.93 7.15
N SER A 2 27.60 -25.41 6.00
CA SER A 2 28.16 -24.07 5.95
C SER A 2 27.07 -23.02 5.96
N ASP A 3 27.34 -21.90 6.61
CA ASP A 3 26.48 -20.73 6.59
C ASP A 3 26.14 -20.26 5.16
N ARG A 4 27.02 -20.65 4.23
CA ARG A 4 26.87 -20.35 2.81
C ARG A 4 25.62 -21.02 2.20
N ALA A 5 25.33 -22.27 2.59
CA ALA A 5 24.14 -22.99 2.10
C ALA A 5 22.85 -22.33 2.59
N ILE A 6 22.85 -21.84 3.84
CA ILE A 6 21.73 -21.11 4.42
C ILE A 6 21.50 -19.79 3.70
N LEU A 7 22.58 -19.06 3.41
CA LEU A 7 22.51 -17.79 2.67
C LEU A 7 22.01 -18.00 1.24
N GLU A 8 22.45 -19.04 0.57
CA GLU A 8 21.99 -19.37 -0.78
C GLU A 8 20.49 -19.72 -0.79
N SER A 9 20.03 -20.49 0.19
CA SER A 9 18.62 -20.81 0.34
C SER A 9 17.77 -19.56 0.59
N ALA A 10 18.24 -18.65 1.44
CA ALA A 10 17.57 -17.40 1.73
C ALA A 10 17.51 -16.51 0.49
N ARG A 11 18.59 -16.44 -0.28
CA ARG A 11 18.63 -15.67 -1.53
C ARG A 11 17.68 -16.26 -2.58
N THR A 12 17.63 -17.57 -2.71
CA THR A 12 16.72 -18.25 -3.62
C THR A 12 15.27 -18.00 -3.23
N PHE A 13 14.96 -18.07 -1.93
CA PHE A 13 13.62 -17.77 -1.42
C PHE A 13 13.23 -16.32 -1.70
N ALA A 14 14.11 -15.38 -1.40
CA ALA A 14 13.87 -13.96 -1.66
C ALA A 14 13.67 -13.68 -3.16
N SER A 15 14.47 -14.33 -4.02
CA SER A 15 14.32 -14.20 -5.46
C SER A 15 12.99 -14.74 -5.94
N LYS A 16 12.57 -15.91 -5.45
CA LYS A 16 11.26 -16.50 -5.78
C LYS A 16 10.12 -15.62 -5.31
N LEU A 17 10.24 -15.03 -4.12
CA LEU A 17 9.24 -14.13 -3.58
C LEU A 17 9.08 -12.89 -4.46
N ARG A 18 10.21 -12.32 -4.91
CA ARG A 18 10.21 -11.16 -5.82
C ARG A 18 9.65 -11.50 -7.19
N GLN A 19 9.83 -12.74 -7.65
CA GLN A 19 9.32 -13.22 -8.92
C GLN A 19 7.87 -13.64 -8.85
N SER A 20 7.30 -13.78 -7.65
CA SER A 20 5.89 -14.11 -7.52
C SER A 20 5.05 -12.99 -8.11
N GLU A 21 4.00 -13.36 -8.84
CA GLU A 21 3.17 -12.42 -9.59
C GLU A 21 2.57 -11.31 -8.71
N PRO A 22 1.97 -11.61 -7.52
CA PRO A 22 1.42 -10.55 -6.68
C PRO A 22 2.48 -9.57 -6.15
N VAL A 23 3.67 -10.05 -5.81
CA VAL A 23 4.75 -9.20 -5.29
C VAL A 23 5.35 -8.36 -6.41
N ALA A 24 5.58 -8.95 -7.58
CA ALA A 24 6.08 -8.23 -8.75
C ALA A 24 5.09 -7.13 -9.19
N ALA A 25 3.80 -7.43 -9.19
CA ALA A 25 2.75 -6.46 -9.52
C ALA A 25 2.73 -5.31 -8.53
N LEU A 26 2.91 -5.58 -7.23
CA LEU A 26 2.96 -4.56 -6.19
C LEU A 26 4.14 -3.60 -6.40
N TRP A 27 5.34 -4.15 -6.65
CA TRP A 27 6.53 -3.33 -6.92
C TRP A 27 6.35 -2.44 -8.14
N GLN A 28 5.76 -2.98 -9.21
CA GLN A 28 5.51 -2.26 -10.44
C GLN A 28 4.48 -1.14 -10.23
N ALA A 29 3.39 -1.45 -9.52
CA ALA A 29 2.37 -0.46 -9.21
C ALA A 29 2.90 0.66 -8.32
N ARG A 30 3.77 0.32 -7.36
CA ARG A 30 4.43 1.30 -6.50
C ARG A 30 5.36 2.21 -7.28
N ALA A 31 6.12 1.66 -8.22
CA ALA A 31 6.99 2.45 -9.08
C ALA A 31 6.19 3.44 -9.94
N GLN A 32 5.07 3.00 -10.49
CA GLN A 32 4.18 3.86 -11.26
C GLN A 32 3.59 4.97 -10.39
N LEU A 33 3.19 4.65 -9.17
CA LEU A 33 2.67 5.63 -8.21
C LEU A 33 3.71 6.70 -7.88
N GLU A 34 4.94 6.30 -7.62
CA GLU A 34 6.03 7.20 -7.29
C GLU A 34 6.43 8.09 -8.48
N ALA A 35 6.24 7.60 -9.70
CA ALA A 35 6.54 8.36 -10.90
C ALA A 35 5.44 9.36 -11.29
N ASP A 36 4.23 9.22 -10.76
CA ASP A 36 3.10 10.07 -11.10
C ASP A 36 2.95 11.17 -10.05
N SER A 37 3.25 12.42 -10.45
CA SER A 37 3.17 13.55 -9.53
C SER A 37 1.75 13.88 -9.10
N GLN A 38 0.77 13.70 -9.98
CA GLN A 38 -0.63 13.94 -9.66
C GLN A 38 -1.15 12.96 -8.61
N ALA A 39 -0.80 11.68 -8.74
CA ALA A 39 -1.16 10.66 -7.77
C ALA A 39 -0.56 10.97 -6.40
N ARG A 40 0.72 11.35 -6.36
CA ARG A 40 1.40 11.71 -5.10
C ARG A 40 0.76 12.94 -4.45
N GLN A 41 0.40 13.95 -5.24
CA GLN A 41 -0.27 15.14 -4.74
C GLN A 41 -1.65 14.83 -4.16
N LEU A 42 -2.43 13.98 -4.82
CA LEU A 42 -3.73 13.56 -4.31
C LEU A 42 -3.62 12.82 -2.98
N LEU A 43 -2.67 11.90 -2.87
CA LEU A 43 -2.43 11.17 -1.64
C LEU A 43 -1.95 12.09 -0.52
N ALA A 44 -1.08 13.05 -0.83
CA ALA A 44 -0.62 14.04 0.15
C ALA A 44 -1.77 14.91 0.65
N ARG A 45 -2.66 15.35 -0.24
CA ARG A 45 -3.85 16.12 0.15
C ARG A 45 -4.78 15.33 1.04
N LEU A 46 -4.99 14.05 0.71
CA LEU A 46 -5.84 13.18 1.52
C LEU A 46 -5.25 13.02 2.93
N SER A 47 -3.95 12.77 3.01
CA SER A 47 -3.25 12.62 4.29
C SER A 47 -3.34 13.89 5.14
N GLU A 48 -3.11 15.06 4.54
CA GLU A 48 -3.23 16.35 5.23
C GLU A 48 -4.64 16.59 5.73
N ARG A 49 -5.63 16.31 4.90
CA ARG A 49 -7.04 16.54 5.25
C ARG A 49 -7.46 15.63 6.39
N GLN A 50 -7.07 14.36 6.33
CA GLN A 50 -7.37 13.40 7.41
C GLN A 50 -6.74 13.84 8.73
N ARG A 51 -5.49 14.33 8.68
CA ARG A 51 -4.79 14.82 9.87
C ARG A 51 -5.46 16.06 10.45
N ALA A 52 -5.85 17.01 9.61
CA ALA A 52 -6.54 18.22 10.02
C ALA A 52 -7.89 17.92 10.67
N LEU A 53 -8.65 16.98 10.09
CA LEU A 53 -9.94 16.58 10.64
C LEU A 53 -9.80 15.82 11.95
N ALA A 54 -8.77 15.01 12.10
CA ALA A 54 -8.48 14.33 13.37
C ALA A 54 -8.22 15.32 14.50
N LEU A 55 -7.49 16.41 14.21
CA LEU A 55 -7.25 17.47 15.19
C LEU A 55 -8.55 18.22 15.54
N LYS A 56 -9.38 18.53 14.55
CA LYS A 56 -10.68 19.19 14.80
C LYS A 56 -11.63 18.33 15.61
N GLN A 57 -11.59 17.02 15.43
CA GLN A 57 -12.43 16.11 16.19
C GLN A 57 -12.12 16.16 17.68
N ARG A 58 -10.85 16.41 18.04
CA ARG A 58 -10.45 16.60 19.44
C ARG A 58 -10.96 17.90 20.02
N ASP A 59 -11.05 18.97 19.20
CA ASP A 59 -11.30 20.33 19.67
C ASP A 59 -12.77 20.76 19.62
N GLY A 60 -13.67 19.95 19.12
CA GLY A 60 -15.08 20.31 19.19
C GLY A 60 -15.95 19.94 18.02
N GLY A 61 -15.40 19.28 17.04
CA GLY A 61 -16.24 18.67 16.03
C GLY A 61 -15.96 19.07 14.60
N ILE A 62 -16.34 18.17 13.71
CA ILE A 62 -16.17 18.28 12.27
C ILE A 62 -17.51 18.75 11.67
N THR A 63 -17.45 19.75 10.78
CA THR A 63 -18.65 20.23 10.09
C THR A 63 -18.99 19.31 8.92
N ARG A 64 -20.27 19.36 8.50
CA ARG A 64 -20.75 18.58 7.38
C ARG A 64 -20.01 18.89 6.06
N PRO A 65 -19.78 20.17 5.71
CA PRO A 65 -18.98 20.50 4.52
C PRO A 65 -17.57 19.88 4.54
N GLU A 66 -16.96 19.80 5.71
CA GLU A 66 -15.63 19.19 5.85
C GLU A 66 -15.67 17.69 5.58
N ILE A 67 -16.71 17.00 6.03
CA ILE A 67 -16.92 15.58 5.75
C ILE A 67 -17.16 15.36 4.25
N ASP A 68 -17.96 16.21 3.62
CA ASP A 68 -18.26 16.12 2.19
C ASP A 68 -17.00 16.35 1.34
N ASP A 69 -16.16 17.30 1.73
CA ASP A 69 -14.88 17.55 1.06
C ASP A 69 -13.95 16.35 1.17
N LEU A 70 -13.87 15.73 2.34
CA LEU A 70 -13.06 14.54 2.54
C LEU A 70 -13.55 13.39 1.65
N ARG A 71 -14.86 13.17 1.59
CA ARG A 71 -15.45 12.13 0.74
C ARG A 71 -15.15 12.35 -0.73
N ARG A 72 -15.23 13.59 -1.21
CA ARG A 72 -14.87 13.94 -2.58
C ARG A 72 -13.41 13.63 -2.88
N LEU A 73 -12.54 13.97 -1.95
CA LEU A 73 -11.12 13.72 -2.10
C LEU A 73 -10.82 12.22 -2.08
N GLN A 74 -11.46 11.46 -1.19
CA GLN A 74 -11.36 10.00 -1.16
C GLN A 74 -11.82 9.38 -2.47
N GLN A 75 -12.92 9.89 -3.04
CA GLN A 75 -13.44 9.42 -4.31
C GLN A 75 -12.46 9.70 -5.45
N GLN A 76 -11.86 10.89 -5.48
CA GLN A 76 -10.83 11.21 -6.47
C GLN A 76 -9.62 10.29 -6.38
N VAL A 77 -9.20 9.96 -5.16
CA VAL A 77 -8.10 9.03 -4.92
C VAL A 77 -8.46 7.63 -5.42
N GLU A 78 -9.63 7.14 -5.06
CA GLU A 78 -10.07 5.78 -5.42
C GLU A 78 -10.30 5.61 -6.92
N THR A 79 -10.74 6.65 -7.61
CA THR A 79 -11.01 6.61 -9.05
C THR A 79 -9.80 6.92 -9.90
N HIS A 80 -8.71 7.38 -9.30
CA HIS A 80 -7.47 7.61 -10.04
C HIS A 80 -6.90 6.26 -10.51
N PRO A 81 -6.61 6.09 -11.82
CA PRO A 81 -6.22 4.78 -12.35
C PRO A 81 -4.97 4.19 -11.70
N ILE A 82 -3.96 5.00 -11.47
CA ILE A 82 -2.69 4.56 -10.90
C ILE A 82 -2.83 4.22 -9.42
N ILE A 83 -3.54 5.06 -8.66
CA ILE A 83 -3.80 4.81 -7.23
C ILE A 83 -4.70 3.59 -7.05
N GLY A 84 -5.75 3.50 -7.86
CA GLY A 84 -6.66 2.35 -7.82
C GLY A 84 -5.95 1.04 -8.12
N ALA A 85 -5.05 1.04 -9.10
CA ALA A 85 -4.25 -0.14 -9.43
C ALA A 85 -3.34 -0.53 -8.27
N TYR A 86 -2.72 0.45 -7.60
CA TYR A 86 -1.87 0.20 -6.44
C TYR A 86 -2.67 -0.41 -5.28
N ILE A 87 -3.86 0.12 -5.00
CA ILE A 87 -4.71 -0.40 -3.93
C ILE A 87 -5.10 -1.86 -4.21
N ARG A 88 -5.48 -2.17 -5.44
CA ARG A 88 -5.84 -3.55 -5.82
C ARG A 88 -4.66 -4.50 -5.68
N THR A 89 -3.47 -4.11 -6.14
CA THR A 89 -2.28 -4.95 -6.00
C THR A 89 -1.85 -5.12 -4.56
N LEU A 90 -2.03 -4.08 -3.73
CA LEU A 90 -1.75 -4.16 -2.29
C LEU A 90 -2.69 -5.16 -1.61
N GLN A 91 -3.97 -5.14 -1.94
CA GLN A 91 -4.94 -6.10 -1.40
C GLN A 91 -4.59 -7.54 -1.79
N GLN A 92 -4.18 -7.76 -3.02
CA GLN A 92 -3.74 -9.07 -3.49
C GLN A 92 -2.47 -9.53 -2.77
N ALA A 93 -1.51 -8.64 -2.57
CA ALA A 93 -0.29 -8.95 -1.84
C ALA A 93 -0.56 -9.28 -0.37
N GLN A 94 -1.51 -8.59 0.27
CA GLN A 94 -1.92 -8.87 1.65
C GLN A 94 -2.54 -10.26 1.79
N LEU A 95 -3.28 -10.72 0.80
CA LEU A 95 -3.82 -12.08 0.79
C LEU A 95 -2.72 -13.13 0.62
N PHE A 96 -1.67 -12.81 -0.11
CA PHE A 96 -0.54 -13.70 -0.36
C PHE A 96 0.40 -13.83 0.84
N LEU A 97 0.74 -12.70 1.48
CA LEU A 97 1.71 -12.66 2.58
C LEU A 97 1.32 -13.51 3.80
N PRO A 98 0.07 -13.54 4.27
CA PRO A 98 -0.32 -14.40 5.37
C PRO A 98 -0.09 -15.88 5.09
N ALA A 99 -0.31 -16.34 3.88
CA ALA A 99 -0.06 -17.72 3.49
C ALA A 99 1.44 -18.06 3.57
N VAL A 100 2.30 -17.17 3.13
CA VAL A 100 3.76 -17.34 3.22
C VAL A 100 4.21 -17.37 4.67
N ASN A 101 3.68 -16.47 5.51
CA ASN A 101 4.00 -16.45 6.94
C ASN A 101 3.57 -17.73 7.65
N ALA A 102 2.42 -18.29 7.30
CA ALA A 102 1.93 -19.55 7.86
C ALA A 102 2.89 -20.69 7.52
N GLU A 103 3.37 -20.77 6.30
CA GLU A 103 4.34 -21.78 5.87
C GLU A 103 5.67 -21.66 6.62
N ILE A 104 6.16 -20.44 6.81
CA ILE A 104 7.40 -20.20 7.56
C ILE A 104 7.24 -20.55 9.03
N SER A 105 6.08 -20.29 9.62
CA SER A 105 5.81 -20.60 11.03
C SER A 105 5.75 -22.10 11.32
N GLU A 106 5.38 -22.92 10.35
CA GLU A 106 5.30 -24.37 10.49
C GLU A 106 6.68 -25.05 10.35
N LEU A 107 7.66 -24.32 9.89
CA LEU A 107 9.03 -24.82 9.79
C LEU A 107 9.78 -24.65 11.12
#